data_71a9a878fbcfc5745ad7dea43a7ca381
#
_entry.id   71a9a878fbcfc5745ad7dea43a7ca381
#
_cell.length_a   1.000
_cell.length_b   1.000
_cell.length_c   1.000
_cell.angle_alpha   90.00
_cell.angle_beta   90.00
_cell.angle_gamma   90.00
#
_symmetry.space_group_name_H-M   'P 1'
#
loop_
_entity.id
_entity.type
_entity.pdbx_description
1 polymer ?
#
loop_
_entity_poly.entity_id
_entity_poly.type
_entity_poly.pdbx_seq_one_letter_code
_entity_poly.pdbx_strand_id
1 'polypeptide(L)'
;MKEDKFIPDLDMNVPVAYAAFEVVMDEDNQKAVDTIYVYVNKAYCEMVGRRKEELIGRSFRSVYDNADERWFDYCYEAAKGRQVRSRMYSREVGHWLEFEVEPAGEGRAAFIFMNVDMDHVEKMKLRQSCNTDDIIIRLAKIMNGGESFEKAVNHMLAELGTIIHADRLYILETDGIKVSNTFEWCREGVTPEIQTLQDLDYDDYIGGWEKFLVDNTSLVLEDIEVLREDDPVDYENLKRQGIKSIMDSPIYDGGSLIGYIGADNYEISDAVNTQKVLETVSYFLGARMVNQKLLKRLDYLSHRDMLTGARNRNGFMEKLEELEELDHPAGIVFGDVNGLKRANDEEGHVAGDRLLHRTARVMQQFWGDEYVYRAGGDEFVVLLPGISECAFYRKFQEFYDMMNARDDMSVAYGAQWAETGSTLSSAFNQADRKMYKDKRKHYHCFTGELHPENMQ
;
A
#
# COMPACT_ATOMS: atom_id res chain seq x y z
N MET A 1 0.49 -64.85 49.21
CA MET A 1 1.36 -64.09 48.28
C MET A 1 0.77 -64.33 46.92
N LYS A 2 -0.06 -63.31 46.43
CA LYS A 2 -0.46 -63.24 45.02
C LYS A 2 0.58 -62.39 44.34
N GLU A 3 1.35 -63.03 43.45
CA GLU A 3 2.26 -62.26 42.57
C GLU A 3 1.46 -61.30 41.74
N ASP A 4 1.78 -60.00 41.90
CA ASP A 4 1.26 -58.88 41.14
C ASP A 4 1.86 -58.92 39.73
N LYS A 5 1.26 -59.74 38.84
CA LYS A 5 1.58 -59.80 37.41
C LYS A 5 0.84 -58.74 36.64
N PHE A 6 1.21 -57.47 36.80
CA PHE A 6 0.71 -56.43 35.90
C PHE A 6 1.72 -55.31 35.66
N ILE A 7 2.97 -55.66 35.54
CA ILE A 7 3.92 -54.82 34.81
C ILE A 7 4.31 -55.64 33.61
N PRO A 8 3.92 -55.30 32.38
CA PRO A 8 4.48 -55.95 31.21
C PRO A 8 5.99 -55.81 31.30
N ASP A 9 6.72 -56.87 30.94
CA ASP A 9 8.18 -56.86 30.77
C ASP A 9 8.51 -55.96 29.57
N LEU A 10 8.25 -54.63 29.72
CA LEU A 10 8.43 -53.54 28.74
C LEU A 10 9.85 -52.99 28.79
N ASP A 11 10.84 -53.83 29.18
CA ASP A 11 12.25 -53.56 28.95
C ASP A 11 12.63 -53.72 27.46
N MET A 12 11.61 -53.76 26.60
CA MET A 12 11.82 -53.65 25.16
C MET A 12 12.17 -52.20 24.83
N ASN A 13 13.11 -51.96 23.96
CA ASN A 13 13.52 -50.71 23.33
C ASN A 13 12.33 -50.10 22.54
N VAL A 14 11.22 -49.82 23.22
CA VAL A 14 10.06 -49.12 22.63
C VAL A 14 10.40 -47.64 22.64
N PRO A 15 10.41 -46.96 21.49
CA PRO A 15 10.79 -45.52 21.42
C PRO A 15 9.76 -44.58 22.01
N VAL A 16 8.77 -45.10 22.74
CA VAL A 16 7.68 -44.33 23.34
C VAL A 16 7.92 -44.24 24.85
N ALA A 17 7.92 -43.04 25.40
CA ALA A 17 8.11 -42.81 26.83
C ALA A 17 6.89 -43.36 27.62
N TYR A 18 7.17 -44.22 28.60
CA TYR A 18 6.16 -44.87 29.44
C TYR A 18 6.49 -44.76 30.92
N ALA A 19 5.51 -44.35 31.73
CA ALA A 19 5.64 -44.29 33.18
C ALA A 19 4.35 -44.78 33.86
N ALA A 20 4.49 -45.50 34.96
CA ALA A 20 3.38 -45.92 35.80
C ALA A 20 3.52 -45.38 37.21
N PHE A 21 2.41 -44.97 37.77
CA PHE A 21 2.34 -44.28 39.05
C PHE A 21 1.31 -44.92 39.96
N GLU A 22 1.62 -44.98 41.24
CA GLU A 22 0.64 -45.20 42.29
C GLU A 22 0.02 -43.84 42.64
N VAL A 23 -1.31 -43.75 42.63
CA VAL A 23 -2.06 -42.50 42.81
C VAL A 23 -2.34 -42.30 44.27
N VAL A 24 -1.89 -41.19 44.85
CA VAL A 24 -2.13 -40.80 46.22
C VAL A 24 -3.42 -39.94 46.26
N MET A 25 -4.47 -40.47 46.89
CA MET A 25 -5.74 -39.75 47.02
C MET A 25 -5.78 -38.91 48.31
N ASP A 26 -6.63 -37.91 48.33
CA ASP A 26 -7.01 -37.17 49.55
C ASP A 26 -7.79 -38.06 50.52
N GLU A 27 -8.01 -37.59 51.75
CA GLU A 27 -8.71 -38.32 52.80
C GLU A 27 -10.13 -38.77 52.40
N ASP A 28 -10.79 -38.03 51.55
CA ASP A 28 -12.16 -38.28 51.07
C ASP A 28 -12.21 -39.04 49.75
N ASN A 29 -11.08 -39.43 49.17
CA ASN A 29 -10.96 -40.06 47.83
C ASN A 29 -11.66 -39.28 46.71
N GLN A 30 -11.70 -37.93 46.82
CA GLN A 30 -12.34 -37.03 45.87
C GLN A 30 -11.41 -36.50 44.81
N LYS A 31 -10.07 -36.49 45.06
CA LYS A 31 -9.03 -36.05 44.13
C LYS A 31 -7.71 -36.75 44.40
N ALA A 32 -6.86 -36.79 43.35
CA ALA A 32 -5.45 -37.16 43.54
C ALA A 32 -4.67 -35.96 44.05
N VAL A 33 -3.85 -36.14 45.06
CA VAL A 33 -3.03 -35.07 45.65
C VAL A 33 -1.54 -35.23 45.33
N ASP A 34 -1.08 -36.43 44.98
CA ASP A 34 0.28 -36.71 44.53
C ASP A 34 0.30 -38.06 43.78
N THR A 35 1.42 -38.42 43.21
CA THR A 35 1.66 -39.72 42.61
C THR A 35 3.06 -40.24 42.93
N ILE A 36 3.22 -41.55 43.04
CA ILE A 36 4.53 -42.20 43.33
C ILE A 36 4.94 -42.99 42.08
N TYR A 37 6.17 -42.78 41.62
CA TYR A 37 6.72 -43.52 40.49
C TYR A 37 6.87 -45.00 40.82
N VAL A 38 6.15 -45.86 40.10
CA VAL A 38 6.23 -47.32 40.24
C VAL A 38 7.10 -47.92 39.17
N TYR A 39 6.99 -47.41 37.95
CA TYR A 39 7.78 -47.88 36.82
C TYR A 39 8.06 -46.74 35.84
N VAL A 40 9.24 -46.74 35.21
CA VAL A 40 9.60 -45.89 34.06
C VAL A 40 10.46 -46.68 33.10
N ASN A 41 10.27 -46.49 31.80
CA ASN A 41 11.14 -47.09 30.79
C ASN A 41 12.30 -46.13 30.42
N LYS A 42 13.23 -46.62 29.61
CA LYS A 42 14.42 -45.87 29.17
C LYS A 42 14.02 -44.58 28.43
N ALA A 43 13.04 -44.62 27.52
CA ALA A 43 12.59 -43.48 26.76
C ALA A 43 12.00 -42.37 27.65
N TYR A 44 11.27 -42.74 28.72
CA TYR A 44 10.80 -41.77 29.72
C TYR A 44 11.98 -41.12 30.46
N CYS A 45 12.96 -41.89 30.90
CA CYS A 45 14.15 -41.35 31.57
C CYS A 45 14.92 -40.40 30.67
N GLU A 46 15.08 -40.71 29.39
CA GLU A 46 15.70 -39.82 28.41
C GLU A 46 14.88 -38.51 28.20
N MET A 47 13.56 -38.62 28.13
CA MET A 47 12.65 -37.46 27.95
C MET A 47 12.71 -36.51 29.14
N VAL A 48 12.76 -37.04 30.39
CA VAL A 48 12.78 -36.20 31.59
C VAL A 48 14.21 -35.84 32.07
N GLY A 49 15.26 -36.40 31.43
CA GLY A 49 16.66 -36.15 31.78
C GLY A 49 17.06 -36.69 33.14
N ARG A 50 16.38 -37.75 33.66
CA ARG A 50 16.63 -38.33 34.98
C ARG A 50 16.80 -39.84 34.90
N ARG A 51 17.61 -40.40 35.81
CA ARG A 51 17.82 -41.84 35.88
C ARG A 51 16.67 -42.54 36.60
N LYS A 52 16.43 -43.80 36.30
CA LYS A 52 15.37 -44.63 36.87
C LYS A 52 15.44 -44.68 38.41
N GLU A 53 16.67 -44.78 38.94
CA GLU A 53 16.92 -44.83 40.39
C GLU A 53 16.60 -43.54 41.11
N GLU A 54 16.55 -42.45 40.38
CA GLU A 54 16.19 -41.10 40.89
C GLU A 54 14.68 -40.88 40.94
N LEU A 55 13.90 -41.69 40.25
CA LEU A 55 12.45 -41.59 40.12
C LEU A 55 11.69 -42.63 40.94
N ILE A 56 12.02 -43.93 40.80
CA ILE A 56 11.25 -45.01 41.39
C ILE A 56 11.12 -44.86 42.90
N GLY A 57 9.90 -44.98 43.42
CA GLY A 57 9.55 -44.84 44.83
C GLY A 57 9.48 -43.41 45.34
N ARG A 58 9.76 -42.41 44.51
CA ARG A 58 9.60 -40.99 44.88
C ARG A 58 8.26 -40.48 44.43
N SER A 59 7.76 -39.49 45.19
CA SER A 59 6.56 -38.77 44.79
C SER A 59 6.87 -37.76 43.70
N PHE A 60 5.89 -37.50 42.84
CA PHE A 60 6.02 -36.55 41.72
C PHE A 60 6.33 -35.14 42.24
N ARG A 61 5.68 -34.71 43.31
CA ARG A 61 5.95 -33.42 43.96
C ARG A 61 7.34 -33.34 44.57
N SER A 62 7.95 -34.45 45.01
CA SER A 62 9.32 -34.46 45.52
C SER A 62 10.37 -34.40 44.40
N VAL A 63 9.99 -34.71 43.16
CA VAL A 63 10.85 -34.65 41.99
C VAL A 63 10.73 -33.28 41.28
N TYR A 64 9.54 -32.69 41.34
CA TYR A 64 9.22 -31.39 40.69
C TYR A 64 8.55 -30.46 41.68
N ASP A 65 9.25 -29.37 42.11
CA ASP A 65 8.79 -28.44 43.14
C ASP A 65 7.52 -27.69 42.75
N ASN A 66 7.29 -27.47 41.45
CA ASN A 66 6.14 -26.74 40.90
C ASN A 66 5.35 -27.63 39.92
N ALA A 67 4.97 -28.82 40.36
CA ALA A 67 4.21 -29.77 39.54
C ALA A 67 2.87 -29.16 39.09
N ASP A 68 2.53 -29.35 37.83
CA ASP A 68 1.21 -28.90 37.30
C ASP A 68 0.10 -29.82 37.85
N GLU A 69 -0.88 -29.20 38.54
CA GLU A 69 -1.98 -29.91 39.18
C GLU A 69 -2.79 -30.77 38.20
N ARG A 70 -2.82 -30.44 36.94
CA ARG A 70 -3.52 -31.20 35.90
C ARG A 70 -3.01 -32.62 35.76
N TRP A 71 -1.75 -32.92 36.10
CA TRP A 71 -1.22 -34.28 36.09
C TRP A 71 -1.96 -35.15 37.11
N PHE A 72 -2.31 -34.62 38.27
CA PHE A 72 -3.04 -35.36 39.30
C PHE A 72 -4.52 -35.57 38.91
N ASP A 73 -5.13 -34.62 38.20
CA ASP A 73 -6.47 -34.81 37.68
C ASP A 73 -6.53 -35.99 36.68
N TYR A 74 -5.57 -36.09 35.78
CA TYR A 74 -5.46 -37.24 34.86
C TYR A 74 -5.22 -38.56 35.58
N CYS A 75 -4.38 -38.55 36.59
CA CYS A 75 -4.14 -39.73 37.43
C CYS A 75 -5.41 -40.17 38.20
N TYR A 76 -6.18 -39.20 38.70
CA TYR A 76 -7.47 -39.46 39.36
C TYR A 76 -8.46 -40.14 38.40
N GLU A 77 -8.60 -39.63 37.19
CA GLU A 77 -9.49 -40.22 36.19
C GLU A 77 -9.09 -41.66 35.85
N ALA A 78 -7.79 -41.93 35.67
CA ALA A 78 -7.29 -43.26 35.41
C ALA A 78 -7.48 -44.22 36.61
N ALA A 79 -7.28 -43.74 37.88
CA ALA A 79 -7.50 -44.52 39.06
C ALA A 79 -9.02 -44.88 39.26
N LYS A 80 -9.92 -44.10 38.66
CA LYS A 80 -11.39 -44.39 38.61
C LYS A 80 -11.79 -45.26 37.41
N GLY A 81 -10.79 -45.82 36.65
CA GLY A 81 -11.01 -46.74 35.53
C GLY A 81 -11.30 -46.06 34.19
N ARG A 82 -11.01 -44.75 34.05
CA ARG A 82 -11.21 -44.01 32.80
C ARG A 82 -9.91 -43.80 32.07
N GLN A 83 -9.92 -44.02 30.76
CA GLN A 83 -8.81 -43.68 29.86
C GLN A 83 -8.97 -42.25 29.41
N VAL A 84 -7.88 -41.46 29.39
CA VAL A 84 -7.85 -40.07 28.98
C VAL A 84 -6.71 -39.87 28.01
N ARG A 85 -7.00 -39.20 26.86
CA ARG A 85 -5.98 -38.73 25.93
C ARG A 85 -6.01 -37.20 25.92
N SER A 86 -4.83 -36.59 26.05
CA SER A 86 -4.72 -35.15 26.09
C SER A 86 -3.39 -34.66 25.52
N ARG A 87 -3.28 -33.35 25.33
CA ARG A 87 -2.05 -32.68 24.89
C ARG A 87 -1.85 -31.42 25.74
N MET A 88 -0.64 -31.26 26.28
CA MET A 88 -0.29 -30.04 27.02
C MET A 88 1.21 -29.77 26.99
N TYR A 89 1.58 -28.53 27.23
CA TYR A 89 2.97 -28.18 27.53
C TYR A 89 3.28 -28.58 28.98
N SER A 90 4.27 -29.45 29.14
CA SER A 90 4.79 -29.84 30.47
C SER A 90 5.93 -28.88 30.84
N ARG A 91 5.74 -28.12 31.91
CA ARG A 91 6.78 -27.25 32.49
C ARG A 91 7.92 -28.06 33.10
N GLU A 92 7.62 -29.24 33.59
CA GLU A 92 8.53 -30.14 34.27
C GLU A 92 9.64 -30.66 33.33
N VAL A 93 9.29 -30.87 32.08
CA VAL A 93 10.24 -31.41 31.06
C VAL A 93 10.53 -30.42 29.93
N GLY A 94 9.82 -29.29 29.87
CA GLY A 94 10.04 -28.22 28.86
C GLY A 94 9.59 -28.60 27.44
N HIS A 95 8.62 -29.50 27.29
CA HIS A 95 8.17 -30.05 26.03
C HIS A 95 6.63 -30.03 25.88
N TRP A 96 6.15 -29.89 24.64
CA TRP A 96 4.77 -30.23 24.30
C TRP A 96 4.63 -31.74 24.24
N LEU A 97 3.75 -32.29 25.12
CA LEU A 97 3.50 -33.71 25.22
C LEU A 97 2.07 -34.02 24.76
N GLU A 98 1.93 -35.01 23.87
CA GLU A 98 0.70 -35.73 23.67
C GLU A 98 0.82 -37.02 24.52
N PHE A 99 -0.21 -37.32 25.31
CA PHE A 99 -0.17 -38.45 26.21
C PHE A 99 -1.52 -39.14 26.30
N GLU A 100 -1.44 -40.38 26.59
CA GLU A 100 -2.59 -41.25 26.93
C GLU A 100 -2.38 -41.80 28.32
N VAL A 101 -3.42 -41.67 29.14
CA VAL A 101 -3.44 -42.19 30.53
C VAL A 101 -4.44 -43.31 30.61
N GLU A 102 -4.05 -44.44 31.16
CA GLU A 102 -4.91 -45.59 31.34
C GLU A 102 -4.81 -46.17 32.74
N PRO A 103 -5.86 -46.89 33.20
CA PRO A 103 -5.81 -47.64 34.45
C PRO A 103 -4.73 -48.72 34.41
N ALA A 104 -3.82 -48.79 35.42
CA ALA A 104 -2.74 -49.75 35.53
C ALA A 104 -2.86 -50.65 36.75
N GLY A 105 -4.08 -51.03 37.10
CA GLY A 105 -4.41 -51.76 38.31
C GLY A 105 -5.09 -50.91 39.39
N GLU A 106 -5.41 -51.48 40.55
CA GLU A 106 -6.08 -50.79 41.62
C GLU A 106 -5.22 -49.65 42.17
N GLY A 107 -5.74 -48.40 42.07
CA GLY A 107 -5.06 -47.20 42.55
C GLY A 107 -3.84 -46.79 41.70
N ARG A 108 -3.67 -47.28 40.48
CA ARG A 108 -2.52 -46.96 39.61
C ARG A 108 -2.94 -46.38 38.27
N ALA A 109 -2.13 -45.48 37.75
CA ALA A 109 -2.25 -44.89 36.43
C ALA A 109 -0.97 -45.12 35.60
N ALA A 110 -1.11 -45.44 34.33
CA ALA A 110 0.00 -45.53 33.40
C ALA A 110 -0.13 -44.49 32.30
N PHE A 111 0.99 -43.90 31.94
CA PHE A 111 1.08 -42.89 30.90
C PHE A 111 1.97 -43.36 29.75
N ILE A 112 1.50 -43.11 28.55
CA ILE A 112 2.28 -43.18 27.31
C ILE A 112 2.45 -41.76 26.86
N PHE A 113 3.70 -41.30 26.65
CA PHE A 113 4.01 -39.94 26.25
C PHE A 113 4.66 -39.90 24.88
N MET A 114 4.29 -38.90 24.08
CA MET A 114 4.96 -38.54 22.82
C MET A 114 5.35 -37.09 22.87
N ASN A 115 6.61 -36.78 22.57
CA ASN A 115 7.05 -35.41 22.36
C ASN A 115 6.52 -34.94 20.99
N VAL A 116 5.77 -33.84 20.99
CA VAL A 116 5.12 -33.27 19.81
C VAL A 116 5.53 -31.83 19.53
N ASP A 117 6.71 -31.43 20.03
CA ASP A 117 7.23 -30.07 19.82
C ASP A 117 7.32 -29.74 18.34
N MET A 118 7.85 -30.63 17.52
CA MET A 118 7.98 -30.44 16.08
C MET A 118 6.62 -30.27 15.41
N ASP A 119 5.64 -31.11 15.75
CA ASP A 119 4.26 -30.97 15.25
C ASP A 119 3.62 -29.68 15.69
N HIS A 120 3.90 -29.25 16.94
CA HIS A 120 3.36 -28.01 17.47
C HIS A 120 3.92 -26.80 16.73
N VAL A 121 5.24 -26.73 16.56
CA VAL A 121 5.94 -25.66 15.81
C VAL A 121 5.47 -25.65 14.36
N GLU A 122 5.34 -26.80 13.71
CA GLU A 122 4.86 -26.90 12.33
C GLU A 122 3.42 -26.41 12.18
N LYS A 123 2.53 -26.79 13.10
CA LYS A 123 1.15 -26.29 13.13
C LYS A 123 1.07 -24.79 13.38
N MET A 124 1.91 -24.24 14.25
CA MET A 124 1.98 -22.80 14.50
C MET A 124 2.43 -22.05 13.24
N LYS A 125 3.50 -22.51 12.59
CA LYS A 125 3.99 -21.95 11.32
C LYS A 125 2.94 -22.03 10.22
N LEU A 126 2.25 -23.17 10.10
CA LEU A 126 1.18 -23.33 9.11
C LEU A 126 0.01 -22.38 9.37
N ARG A 127 -0.41 -22.21 10.63
CA ARG A 127 -1.44 -21.24 11.02
C ARG A 127 -1.02 -19.81 10.68
N GLN A 128 0.19 -19.42 11.05
CA GLN A 128 0.74 -18.11 10.74
C GLN A 128 0.76 -17.87 9.22
N SER A 129 1.18 -18.85 8.44
CA SER A 129 1.17 -18.75 6.97
C SER A 129 -0.24 -18.59 6.42
N CYS A 130 -1.21 -19.42 6.86
CA CYS A 130 -2.60 -19.30 6.41
C CYS A 130 -3.22 -17.96 6.77
N ASN A 131 -3.02 -17.46 7.99
CA ASN A 131 -3.53 -16.15 8.40
C ASN A 131 -2.90 -15.02 7.57
N THR A 132 -1.59 -15.11 7.33
CA THR A 132 -0.85 -14.13 6.52
C THR A 132 -1.38 -14.10 5.08
N ASP A 133 -1.59 -15.27 4.46
CA ASP A 133 -2.09 -15.39 3.09
C ASP A 133 -3.53 -14.87 2.97
N ASP A 134 -4.40 -15.15 3.94
CA ASP A 134 -5.78 -14.62 4.00
C ASP A 134 -5.79 -13.08 4.08
N ILE A 135 -4.90 -12.49 4.88
CA ILE A 135 -4.71 -11.05 4.98
C ILE A 135 -4.28 -10.46 3.63
N ILE A 136 -3.25 -11.03 3.00
CA ILE A 136 -2.75 -10.59 1.71
C ILE A 136 -3.85 -10.62 0.64
N ILE A 137 -4.65 -11.70 0.59
CA ILE A 137 -5.78 -11.82 -0.33
C ILE A 137 -6.83 -10.72 -0.07
N ARG A 138 -7.12 -10.41 1.19
CA ARG A 138 -8.07 -9.36 1.57
C ARG A 138 -7.58 -7.98 1.14
N LEU A 139 -6.32 -7.66 1.39
CA LEU A 139 -5.70 -6.40 0.98
C LEU A 139 -5.64 -6.27 -0.55
N ALA A 140 -5.31 -7.35 -1.25
CA ALA A 140 -5.33 -7.37 -2.71
C ALA A 140 -6.74 -7.13 -3.29
N LYS A 141 -7.80 -7.64 -2.64
CA LYS A 141 -9.19 -7.36 -3.01
C LYS A 141 -9.56 -5.88 -2.82
N ILE A 142 -9.13 -5.26 -1.71
CA ILE A 142 -9.33 -3.82 -1.48
C ILE A 142 -8.67 -3.04 -2.61
N MET A 143 -7.41 -3.33 -2.91
CA MET A 143 -6.66 -2.64 -3.96
C MET A 143 -7.26 -2.82 -5.37
N ASN A 144 -7.98 -3.90 -5.65
CA ASN A 144 -8.57 -4.19 -6.96
C ASN A 144 -10.11 -4.03 -7.01
N GLY A 145 -10.73 -3.54 -5.96
CA GLY A 145 -12.19 -3.49 -5.76
C GLY A 145 -12.95 -2.43 -6.57
N GLY A 146 -12.32 -1.72 -7.52
CA GLY A 146 -12.99 -0.73 -8.37
C GLY A 146 -13.12 0.67 -7.77
N GLU A 147 -12.62 0.90 -6.54
CA GLU A 147 -12.49 2.23 -5.95
C GLU A 147 -11.38 3.03 -6.64
N SER A 148 -11.43 4.37 -6.51
CA SER A 148 -10.30 5.21 -6.92
C SER A 148 -9.02 4.79 -6.20
N PHE A 149 -7.86 5.01 -6.82
CA PHE A 149 -6.57 4.64 -6.26
C PHE A 149 -6.39 5.18 -4.82
N GLU A 150 -6.68 6.47 -4.61
CA GLU A 150 -6.55 7.12 -3.31
C GLU A 150 -7.44 6.49 -2.22
N LYS A 151 -8.71 6.17 -2.56
CA LYS A 151 -9.62 5.51 -1.62
C LYS A 151 -9.17 4.10 -1.29
N ALA A 152 -8.74 3.34 -2.30
CA ALA A 152 -8.26 1.98 -2.12
C ALA A 152 -6.99 1.92 -1.25
N VAL A 153 -6.04 2.85 -1.45
CA VAL A 153 -4.82 2.95 -0.62
C VAL A 153 -5.17 3.30 0.83
N ASN A 154 -5.98 4.32 1.06
CA ASN A 154 -6.38 4.70 2.42
C ASN A 154 -7.15 3.57 3.14
N HIS A 155 -8.01 2.85 2.44
CA HIS A 155 -8.72 1.69 2.97
C HIS A 155 -7.75 0.55 3.32
N MET A 156 -6.79 0.28 2.45
CA MET A 156 -5.73 -0.71 2.68
C MET A 156 -4.87 -0.37 3.90
N LEU A 157 -4.43 0.88 4.04
CA LEU A 157 -3.64 1.33 5.20
C LEU A 157 -4.45 1.22 6.50
N ALA A 158 -5.74 1.59 6.48
CA ALA A 158 -6.61 1.47 7.64
C ALA A 158 -6.80 0.00 8.07
N GLU A 159 -6.99 -0.90 7.11
CA GLU A 159 -7.10 -2.34 7.37
C GLU A 159 -5.78 -2.91 7.93
N LEU A 160 -4.63 -2.54 7.33
CA LEU A 160 -3.30 -2.90 7.84
C LEU A 160 -3.09 -2.42 9.27
N GLY A 161 -3.51 -1.20 9.61
CA GLY A 161 -3.38 -0.63 10.94
C GLY A 161 -4.08 -1.46 12.02
N THR A 162 -5.22 -2.08 11.68
CA THR A 162 -5.93 -2.97 12.59
C THR A 162 -5.26 -4.33 12.77
N ILE A 163 -4.45 -4.75 11.79
CA ILE A 163 -3.81 -6.08 11.76
C ILE A 163 -2.45 -6.05 12.45
N ILE A 164 -1.62 -5.06 12.16
CA ILE A 164 -0.24 -4.98 12.63
C ILE A 164 -0.06 -4.07 13.85
N HIS A 165 -1.15 -3.46 14.33
CA HIS A 165 -1.16 -2.63 15.52
C HIS A 165 -0.04 -1.57 15.57
N ALA A 166 0.26 -0.97 14.40
CA ALA A 166 1.25 0.10 14.28
C ALA A 166 0.71 1.43 14.83
N ASP A 167 1.61 2.34 15.21
CA ASP A 167 1.26 3.73 15.50
C ASP A 167 0.92 4.48 14.22
N ARG A 168 1.71 4.25 13.17
CA ARG A 168 1.57 4.89 11.87
C ARG A 168 1.89 3.91 10.76
N LEU A 169 1.16 4.03 9.65
CA LEU A 169 1.45 3.40 8.37
C LEU A 169 1.52 4.48 7.32
N TYR A 170 2.50 4.41 6.44
CA TYR A 170 2.74 5.46 5.44
C TYR A 170 3.24 4.89 4.13
N ILE A 171 3.13 5.72 3.09
CA ILE A 171 3.74 5.48 1.79
C ILE A 171 4.59 6.69 1.46
N LEU A 172 5.90 6.46 1.35
CA LEU A 172 6.85 7.43 0.84
C LEU A 172 7.04 7.20 -0.66
N GLU A 173 6.83 8.23 -1.47
CA GLU A 173 7.14 8.21 -2.89
C GLU A 173 8.42 8.99 -3.17
N THR A 174 9.25 8.50 -4.09
CA THR A 174 10.50 9.16 -4.47
C THR A 174 10.73 9.08 -5.98
N ASP A 175 11.44 10.09 -6.49
CA ASP A 175 12.01 10.11 -7.83
C ASP A 175 13.55 9.89 -7.83
N GLY A 176 14.11 9.53 -6.65
CA GLY A 176 15.53 9.36 -6.40
C GLY A 176 16.28 10.66 -6.05
N ILE A 177 15.60 11.82 -6.06
CA ILE A 177 16.12 13.13 -5.67
C ILE A 177 15.34 13.67 -4.48
N LYS A 178 14.03 13.55 -4.54
CA LYS A 178 13.09 14.00 -3.51
C LYS A 178 12.26 12.84 -3.00
N VAL A 179 11.80 12.97 -1.76
CA VAL A 179 10.88 12.03 -1.12
C VAL A 179 9.72 12.81 -0.48
N SER A 180 8.53 12.25 -0.61
CA SER A 180 7.30 12.80 0.00
C SER A 180 6.45 11.69 0.59
N ASN A 181 5.86 11.93 1.76
CA ASN A 181 4.84 11.08 2.34
C ASN A 181 3.50 11.37 1.63
N THR A 182 3.06 10.45 0.78
CA THR A 182 1.87 10.66 -0.07
C THR A 182 0.58 10.09 0.53
N PHE A 183 0.70 9.09 1.39
CA PHE A 183 -0.41 8.48 2.12
C PHE A 183 0.01 8.14 3.53
N GLU A 184 -0.87 8.38 4.48
CA GLU A 184 -0.63 8.10 5.89
C GLU A 184 -1.90 7.68 6.61
N TRP A 185 -1.80 6.66 7.43
CA TRP A 185 -2.78 6.29 8.43
C TRP A 185 -2.14 6.35 9.81
N CYS A 186 -2.83 6.96 10.77
CA CYS A 186 -2.38 7.04 12.15
C CYS A 186 -3.39 6.40 13.09
N ARG A 187 -2.90 5.69 14.09
CA ARG A 187 -3.71 5.24 15.22
C ARG A 187 -4.24 6.45 15.99
N GLU A 188 -5.39 6.31 16.61
CA GLU A 188 -5.97 7.37 17.46
C GLU A 188 -4.97 7.85 18.51
N GLY A 189 -4.75 9.17 18.57
CA GLY A 189 -3.80 9.82 19.47
C GLY A 189 -2.37 9.98 18.92
N VAL A 190 -2.06 9.45 17.74
CA VAL A 190 -0.77 9.64 17.06
C VAL A 190 -0.85 10.86 16.14
N THR A 191 0.17 11.72 16.21
CA THR A 191 0.23 12.93 15.37
C THR A 191 0.63 12.58 13.93
N PRO A 192 -0.15 13.00 12.93
CA PRO A 192 0.24 12.83 11.52
C PRO A 192 1.48 13.64 11.16
N GLU A 193 2.33 13.07 10.30
CA GLU A 193 3.54 13.72 9.77
C GLU A 193 3.47 13.97 8.24
N ILE A 194 2.36 13.61 7.59
CA ILE A 194 2.19 13.76 6.14
C ILE A 194 2.45 15.18 5.63
N GLN A 195 2.15 16.22 6.42
CA GLN A 195 2.36 17.60 6.02
C GLN A 195 3.82 18.09 6.19
N THR A 196 4.57 17.46 7.09
CA THR A 196 5.96 17.81 7.37
C THR A 196 6.94 17.07 6.47
N LEU A 197 6.52 15.95 5.89
CA LEU A 197 7.33 15.06 5.08
C LEU A 197 7.01 15.23 3.58
N GLN A 198 7.19 16.47 3.06
CA GLN A 198 6.93 16.82 1.67
C GLN A 198 8.17 17.40 1.01
N ASP A 199 8.51 16.94 -0.19
CA ASP A 199 9.61 17.42 -1.05
C ASP A 199 10.99 17.45 -0.35
N LEU A 200 11.21 16.51 0.58
CA LEU A 200 12.47 16.39 1.31
C LEU A 200 13.57 15.86 0.39
N ASP A 201 14.83 16.16 0.71
CA ASP A 201 15.97 15.59 0.00
C ASP A 201 16.09 14.10 0.29
N TYR A 202 16.25 13.27 -0.77
CA TYR A 202 16.30 11.82 -0.64
C TYR A 202 17.49 11.36 0.21
N ASP A 203 18.67 11.88 -0.10
CA ASP A 203 19.91 11.48 0.57
C ASP A 203 19.95 11.89 2.04
N ASP A 204 19.36 13.07 2.36
CA ASP A 204 19.32 13.59 3.73
C ASP A 204 18.24 12.90 4.60
N TYR A 205 17.24 12.23 3.99
CA TYR A 205 16.10 11.70 4.75
C TYR A 205 16.05 10.17 4.80
N ILE A 206 16.17 9.48 3.66
CA ILE A 206 16.05 8.02 3.57
C ILE A 206 17.17 7.35 2.76
N GLY A 207 18.12 8.09 2.22
CA GLY A 207 19.21 7.53 1.40
C GLY A 207 20.12 6.54 2.15
N GLY A 208 20.11 6.59 3.49
CA GLY A 208 20.79 5.62 4.35
C GLY A 208 20.11 4.25 4.45
N TRP A 209 18.82 4.17 4.16
CA TRP A 209 18.00 2.97 4.37
C TRP A 209 18.40 1.78 3.50
N GLU A 210 18.88 2.03 2.29
CA GLU A 210 19.32 0.96 1.37
C GLU A 210 20.40 0.06 1.98
N LYS A 211 21.22 0.57 2.92
CA LYS A 211 22.27 -0.20 3.61
C LYS A 211 21.70 -1.24 4.58
N PHE A 212 20.48 -1.01 5.07
CA PHE A 212 19.83 -1.84 6.07
C PHE A 212 18.78 -2.80 5.47
N LEU A 213 18.57 -2.77 4.15
CA LEU A 213 17.67 -3.69 3.47
C LEU A 213 18.24 -5.12 3.55
N VAL A 214 17.55 -6.02 4.22
CA VAL A 214 17.90 -7.43 4.28
C VAL A 214 17.52 -8.08 2.94
N ASP A 215 18.52 -8.62 2.23
CA ASP A 215 18.31 -9.27 0.91
C ASP A 215 17.53 -8.40 -0.10
N ASN A 216 17.59 -7.06 0.02
CA ASN A 216 16.81 -6.08 -0.75
C ASN A 216 15.28 -6.21 -0.61
N THR A 217 14.78 -6.80 0.47
CA THR A 217 13.35 -7.01 0.65
C THR A 217 12.69 -6.05 1.62
N SER A 218 13.24 -5.86 2.83
CA SER A 218 12.67 -4.96 3.84
C SER A 218 13.75 -4.44 4.78
N LEU A 219 13.59 -3.20 5.21
CA LEU A 219 14.26 -2.63 6.37
C LEU A 219 13.46 -3.00 7.61
N VAL A 220 14.08 -3.64 8.59
CA VAL A 220 13.46 -3.99 9.88
C VAL A 220 14.38 -3.54 11.01
N LEU A 221 13.95 -2.52 11.74
CA LEU A 221 14.61 -2.04 12.95
C LEU A 221 13.65 -2.21 14.12
N GLU A 222 13.91 -3.22 14.94
CA GLU A 222 13.13 -3.46 16.18
C GLU A 222 13.44 -2.41 17.26
N ASP A 223 14.60 -1.76 17.17
CA ASP A 223 15.02 -0.66 18.02
C ASP A 223 15.87 0.32 17.21
N ILE A 224 15.42 1.57 17.08
CA ILE A 224 16.15 2.63 16.34
C ILE A 224 17.47 3.03 16.99
N GLU A 225 17.75 2.62 18.22
CA GLU A 225 19.04 2.92 18.89
C GLU A 225 20.26 2.37 18.12
N VAL A 226 20.06 1.38 17.25
CA VAL A 226 21.13 0.87 16.35
C VAL A 226 21.60 1.92 15.35
N LEU A 227 20.75 2.89 14.97
CA LEU A 227 21.10 3.97 14.05
C LEU A 227 21.95 5.07 14.71
N ARG A 228 22.04 5.10 16.02
CA ARG A 228 22.66 6.19 16.74
C ARG A 228 24.11 6.48 16.34
N GLU A 229 24.87 5.44 16.01
CA GLU A 229 26.26 5.55 15.54
C GLU A 229 26.36 5.48 14.02
N ASP A 230 25.51 4.68 13.37
CA ASP A 230 25.58 4.39 11.93
C ASP A 230 24.91 5.48 11.07
N ASP A 231 23.80 6.07 11.54
CA ASP A 231 23.09 7.17 10.89
C ASP A 231 22.46 8.11 11.94
N PRO A 232 23.26 9.01 12.54
CA PRO A 232 22.78 9.92 13.58
C PRO A 232 21.70 10.90 13.12
N VAL A 233 21.66 11.24 11.83
CA VAL A 233 20.67 12.17 11.26
C VAL A 233 19.30 11.51 11.23
N ASP A 234 19.21 10.30 10.72
CA ASP A 234 17.97 9.55 10.68
C ASP A 234 17.50 9.16 12.09
N TYR A 235 18.43 8.76 12.96
CA TYR A 235 18.13 8.52 14.39
C TYR A 235 17.41 9.70 15.05
N GLU A 236 17.93 10.93 14.91
CA GLU A 236 17.30 12.12 15.49
C GLU A 236 15.95 12.46 14.85
N ASN A 237 15.80 12.21 13.54
CA ASN A 237 14.54 12.40 12.82
C ASN A 237 13.46 11.44 13.34
N LEU A 238 13.77 10.15 13.46
CA LEU A 238 12.84 9.13 13.96
C LEU A 238 12.50 9.37 15.44
N LYS A 239 13.50 9.66 16.25
CA LYS A 239 13.33 9.95 17.68
C LYS A 239 12.43 11.16 17.93
N ARG A 240 12.58 12.24 17.14
CA ARG A 240 11.73 13.43 17.23
C ARG A 240 10.25 13.10 17.00
N GLN A 241 9.96 12.14 16.13
CA GLN A 241 8.63 11.66 15.82
C GLN A 241 8.08 10.65 16.85
N GLY A 242 8.87 10.28 17.87
CA GLY A 242 8.51 9.29 18.88
C GLY A 242 8.58 7.85 18.39
N ILE A 243 9.29 7.62 17.28
CA ILE A 243 9.47 6.29 16.69
C ILE A 243 10.52 5.53 17.49
N LYS A 244 10.26 4.24 17.74
CA LYS A 244 11.14 3.31 18.44
C LYS A 244 11.53 2.13 17.57
N SER A 245 10.63 1.74 16.68
CA SER A 245 10.84 0.65 15.72
C SER A 245 10.22 1.00 14.39
N ILE A 246 10.85 0.58 13.29
CA ILE A 246 10.32 0.75 11.93
C ILE A 246 10.43 -0.54 11.13
N MET A 247 9.50 -0.71 10.22
CA MET A 247 9.54 -1.74 9.20
C MET A 247 9.11 -1.13 7.88
N ASP A 248 10.02 -1.10 6.91
CA ASP A 248 9.80 -0.51 5.59
C ASP A 248 10.06 -1.52 4.48
N SER A 249 9.12 -1.65 3.57
CA SER A 249 9.26 -2.47 2.38
C SER A 249 9.38 -1.59 1.14
N PRO A 250 10.44 -1.72 0.34
CA PRO A 250 10.64 -0.92 -0.85
C PRO A 250 9.60 -1.23 -1.93
N ILE A 251 9.23 -0.21 -2.68
CA ILE A 251 8.30 -0.27 -3.79
C ILE A 251 9.11 -0.04 -5.07
N TYR A 252 9.06 -0.99 -6.02
CA TYR A 252 9.82 -0.94 -7.25
C TYR A 252 8.95 -0.83 -8.51
N ASP A 253 9.47 -0.12 -9.51
CA ASP A 253 9.01 -0.12 -10.91
C ASP A 253 10.14 -0.62 -11.81
N GLY A 254 10.00 -1.83 -12.38
CA GLY A 254 10.99 -2.39 -13.30
C GLY A 254 12.42 -2.46 -12.75
N GLY A 255 12.59 -2.54 -11.43
CA GLY A 255 13.88 -2.55 -10.74
C GLY A 255 14.35 -1.18 -10.24
N SER A 256 13.64 -0.09 -10.55
CA SER A 256 13.90 1.24 -9.99
C SER A 256 13.09 1.44 -8.72
N LEU A 257 13.71 1.91 -7.64
CA LEU A 257 13.03 2.27 -6.42
C LEU A 257 12.13 3.49 -6.66
N ILE A 258 10.84 3.38 -6.34
CA ILE A 258 9.86 4.46 -6.48
C ILE A 258 9.23 4.88 -5.16
N GLY A 259 9.55 4.21 -4.06
CA GLY A 259 9.04 4.53 -2.73
C GLY A 259 9.20 3.40 -1.72
N TYR A 260 8.56 3.60 -0.57
CA TYR A 260 8.47 2.62 0.51
C TYR A 260 7.06 2.58 1.07
N ILE A 261 6.63 1.43 1.55
CA ILE A 261 5.50 1.31 2.48
C ILE A 261 6.05 0.93 3.84
N GLY A 262 5.72 1.71 4.86
CA GLY A 262 6.31 1.58 6.18
C GLY A 262 5.30 1.52 7.31
N ALA A 263 5.78 1.01 8.46
CA ALA A 263 5.06 0.90 9.72
C ALA A 263 5.95 1.35 10.88
N ASP A 264 5.48 2.34 11.65
CA ASP A 264 6.13 2.82 12.88
C ASP A 264 5.55 2.14 14.12
N ASN A 265 6.41 1.78 15.07
CA ASN A 265 6.03 1.24 16.38
C ASN A 265 5.03 0.08 16.27
N TYR A 266 5.31 -0.86 15.38
CA TYR A 266 4.47 -2.02 15.11
C TYR A 266 4.62 -3.10 16.20
N GLU A 267 3.59 -3.95 16.34
CA GLU A 267 3.65 -5.10 17.24
C GLU A 267 4.08 -6.37 16.48
N ILE A 268 5.05 -7.09 17.06
CA ILE A 268 5.45 -8.41 16.55
C ILE A 268 4.39 -9.43 16.98
N SER A 269 3.85 -10.18 16.03
CA SER A 269 2.80 -11.17 16.26
C SER A 269 3.21 -12.56 15.78
N ASP A 270 3.03 -13.55 16.65
CA ASP A 270 3.17 -14.97 16.26
C ASP A 270 2.05 -15.43 15.31
N ALA A 271 0.94 -14.69 15.23
CA ALA A 271 -0.21 -15.04 14.42
C ALA A 271 -0.09 -14.62 12.95
N VAL A 272 0.73 -13.61 12.64
CA VAL A 272 0.87 -13.00 11.31
C VAL A 272 2.33 -12.65 11.05
N ASN A 273 2.82 -12.98 9.87
CA ASN A 273 4.14 -12.52 9.42
C ASN A 273 4.01 -11.12 8.81
N THR A 274 4.17 -10.07 9.64
CA THR A 274 4.02 -8.66 9.25
C THR A 274 4.96 -8.27 8.12
N GLN A 275 6.21 -8.72 8.15
CA GLN A 275 7.19 -8.44 7.09
C GLN A 275 6.70 -8.99 5.74
N LYS A 276 6.28 -10.26 5.68
CA LYS A 276 5.73 -10.87 4.45
C LYS A 276 4.49 -10.13 3.94
N VAL A 277 3.64 -9.62 4.84
CA VAL A 277 2.48 -8.80 4.46
C VAL A 277 2.93 -7.53 3.78
N LEU A 278 3.81 -6.74 4.39
CA LEU A 278 4.29 -5.47 3.82
C LEU A 278 5.04 -5.69 2.50
N GLU A 279 5.93 -6.69 2.42
CA GLU A 279 6.64 -7.04 1.19
C GLU A 279 5.69 -7.41 0.05
N THR A 280 4.64 -8.19 0.34
CA THR A 280 3.67 -8.55 -0.69
C THR A 280 2.80 -7.36 -1.08
N VAL A 281 2.41 -6.54 -0.10
CA VAL A 281 1.65 -5.29 -0.34
C VAL A 281 2.47 -4.32 -1.17
N SER A 282 3.76 -4.12 -0.88
CA SER A 282 4.63 -3.22 -1.64
C SER A 282 4.68 -3.60 -3.13
N TYR A 283 4.70 -4.90 -3.43
CA TYR A 283 4.73 -5.39 -4.80
C TYR A 283 3.47 -5.02 -5.60
N PHE A 284 2.26 -5.30 -5.09
CA PHE A 284 1.05 -4.95 -5.85
C PHE A 284 0.68 -3.48 -5.73
N LEU A 285 1.11 -2.78 -4.68
CA LEU A 285 1.01 -1.34 -4.58
C LEU A 285 1.86 -0.67 -5.68
N GLY A 286 3.10 -1.10 -5.86
CA GLY A 286 3.98 -0.61 -6.94
C GLY A 286 3.34 -0.77 -8.32
N ALA A 287 2.80 -1.96 -8.61
CA ALA A 287 2.10 -2.20 -9.87
C ALA A 287 0.90 -1.26 -10.08
N ARG A 288 0.14 -0.96 -9.01
CA ARG A 288 -0.99 0.00 -9.05
C ARG A 288 -0.54 1.44 -9.23
N MET A 289 0.53 1.87 -8.54
CA MET A 289 1.12 3.20 -8.67
C MET A 289 1.60 3.46 -10.10
N VAL A 290 2.31 2.49 -10.69
CA VAL A 290 2.77 2.55 -12.08
C VAL A 290 1.59 2.64 -13.04
N ASN A 291 0.59 1.78 -12.87
CA ASN A 291 -0.63 1.83 -13.68
C ASN A 291 -1.33 3.20 -13.59
N GLN A 292 -1.46 3.74 -12.37
CA GLN A 292 -2.08 5.05 -12.17
C GLN A 292 -1.28 6.17 -12.86
N LYS A 293 0.06 6.11 -12.79
CA LYS A 293 0.96 7.05 -13.47
C LYS A 293 0.82 6.95 -14.99
N LEU A 294 0.75 5.72 -15.51
CA LEU A 294 0.55 5.49 -16.94
C LEU A 294 -0.82 5.98 -17.42
N LEU A 295 -1.90 5.73 -16.67
CA LEU A 295 -3.24 6.23 -17.00
C LEU A 295 -3.28 7.76 -17.01
N LYS A 296 -2.71 8.43 -16.00
CA LYS A 296 -2.59 9.90 -15.97
C LYS A 296 -1.76 10.40 -17.16
N ARG A 297 -0.70 9.68 -17.54
CA ARG A 297 0.12 10.06 -18.70
C ARG A 297 -0.62 9.86 -20.02
N LEU A 298 -1.35 8.76 -20.18
CA LEU A 298 -2.19 8.50 -21.36
C LEU A 298 -3.29 9.56 -21.48
N ASP A 299 -3.97 9.88 -20.38
CA ASP A 299 -4.98 10.95 -20.35
C ASP A 299 -4.36 12.29 -20.77
N TYR A 300 -3.21 12.65 -20.19
CA TYR A 300 -2.48 13.86 -20.57
C TYR A 300 -2.14 13.88 -22.07
N LEU A 301 -1.57 12.80 -22.61
CA LEU A 301 -1.20 12.69 -24.02
C LEU A 301 -2.43 12.68 -24.94
N SER A 302 -3.52 12.10 -24.50
CA SER A 302 -4.79 12.07 -25.26
C SER A 302 -5.46 13.44 -25.36
N HIS A 303 -5.26 14.33 -24.36
CA HIS A 303 -5.97 15.61 -24.26
C HIS A 303 -5.09 16.85 -24.37
N ARG A 304 -3.76 16.70 -24.53
CA ARG A 304 -2.81 17.80 -24.68
C ARG A 304 -2.10 17.79 -26.03
N ASP A 305 -1.83 18.98 -26.55
CA ASP A 305 -0.97 19.17 -27.72
C ASP A 305 0.51 19.21 -27.26
N MET A 306 1.30 18.29 -27.79
CA MET A 306 2.69 18.08 -27.33
C MET A 306 3.63 19.23 -27.66
N LEU A 307 3.30 20.03 -28.67
CA LEU A 307 4.11 21.19 -29.03
C LEU A 307 3.84 22.37 -28.10
N THR A 308 2.57 22.68 -27.87
CA THR A 308 2.17 23.94 -27.20
C THR A 308 1.81 23.77 -25.74
N GLY A 309 1.53 22.54 -25.29
CA GLY A 309 1.02 22.25 -23.95
C GLY A 309 -0.45 22.62 -23.74
N ALA A 310 -1.09 23.30 -24.72
CA ALA A 310 -2.53 23.57 -24.69
C ALA A 310 -3.33 22.26 -24.77
N ARG A 311 -4.61 22.28 -24.44
CA ARG A 311 -5.46 21.13 -24.69
C ARG A 311 -5.55 20.90 -26.21
N ASN A 312 -5.64 19.63 -26.63
CA ASN A 312 -5.69 19.29 -28.06
C ASN A 312 -7.14 19.24 -28.58
N ARG A 313 -7.29 18.90 -29.86
CA ARG A 313 -8.61 18.78 -30.51
C ARG A 313 -9.52 17.74 -29.83
N ASN A 314 -8.97 16.62 -29.35
CA ASN A 314 -9.79 15.61 -28.67
C ASN A 314 -10.37 16.17 -27.37
N GLY A 315 -9.54 16.79 -26.53
CA GLY A 315 -9.98 17.46 -25.30
C GLY A 315 -10.98 18.60 -25.56
N PHE A 316 -10.88 19.28 -26.71
CA PHE A 316 -11.87 20.27 -27.15
C PHE A 316 -13.23 19.62 -27.47
N MET A 317 -13.24 18.56 -28.28
CA MET A 317 -14.48 17.87 -28.69
C MET A 317 -15.22 17.28 -27.51
N GLU A 318 -14.51 16.62 -26.62
CA GLU A 318 -15.07 16.04 -25.38
C GLU A 318 -15.70 17.13 -24.50
N LYS A 319 -14.99 18.25 -24.30
CA LYS A 319 -15.52 19.36 -23.51
C LYS A 319 -16.72 20.05 -24.16
N LEU A 320 -16.75 20.10 -25.47
CA LEU A 320 -17.89 20.62 -26.24
C LEU A 320 -19.13 19.76 -26.04
N GLU A 321 -19.01 18.43 -26.19
CA GLU A 321 -20.09 17.47 -25.96
C GLU A 321 -20.61 17.54 -24.51
N GLU A 322 -19.72 17.58 -23.51
CA GLU A 322 -20.09 17.73 -22.10
C GLU A 322 -20.95 19.00 -21.87
N LEU A 323 -20.56 20.13 -22.46
CA LEU A 323 -21.28 21.39 -22.29
C LEU A 323 -22.60 21.43 -23.06
N GLU A 324 -22.71 20.73 -24.20
CA GLU A 324 -23.98 20.54 -24.93
C GLU A 324 -24.99 19.79 -24.09
N GLU A 325 -24.55 18.71 -23.40
CA GLU A 325 -25.40 17.91 -22.51
C GLU A 325 -25.85 18.67 -21.25
N LEU A 326 -24.96 19.48 -20.66
CA LEU A 326 -25.23 20.22 -19.42
C LEU A 326 -26.13 21.45 -19.63
N ASP A 327 -26.37 21.86 -20.88
CA ASP A 327 -27.19 23.03 -21.27
C ASP A 327 -26.80 24.35 -20.57
N HIS A 328 -25.49 24.55 -20.35
CA HIS A 328 -24.94 25.75 -19.73
C HIS A 328 -24.49 26.80 -20.76
N PRO A 329 -24.59 28.10 -20.43
CA PRO A 329 -24.04 29.14 -21.28
C PRO A 329 -22.53 29.05 -21.40
N ALA A 330 -21.98 29.39 -22.57
CA ALA A 330 -20.54 29.40 -22.77
C ALA A 330 -20.09 30.46 -23.78
N GLY A 331 -18.89 30.99 -23.57
CA GLY A 331 -18.20 31.86 -24.53
C GLY A 331 -17.19 31.09 -25.35
N ILE A 332 -17.15 31.31 -26.67
CA ILE A 332 -16.21 30.71 -27.60
C ILE A 332 -15.38 31.79 -28.26
N VAL A 333 -14.05 31.64 -28.23
CA VAL A 333 -13.12 32.43 -29.06
C VAL A 333 -12.38 31.48 -29.99
N PHE A 334 -12.47 31.76 -31.30
CA PHE A 334 -11.67 31.07 -32.32
C PHE A 334 -10.49 31.97 -32.70
N GLY A 335 -9.28 31.41 -32.74
CA GLY A 335 -8.05 32.16 -33.09
C GLY A 335 -7.27 31.40 -34.16
N ASP A 336 -6.72 32.14 -35.12
CA ASP A 336 -5.85 31.56 -36.18
C ASP A 336 -4.57 32.39 -36.27
N VAL A 337 -3.43 31.71 -36.14
CA VAL A 337 -2.09 32.35 -36.09
C VAL A 337 -1.65 32.76 -37.48
N ASN A 338 -1.58 34.09 -37.69
CA ASN A 338 -1.16 34.64 -38.97
C ASN A 338 0.34 34.43 -39.23
N GLY A 339 0.71 34.16 -40.46
CA GLY A 339 2.11 34.11 -40.92
C GLY A 339 2.87 32.84 -40.52
N LEU A 340 2.24 31.80 -40.00
CA LEU A 340 2.91 30.56 -39.64
C LEU A 340 3.65 29.93 -40.83
N LYS A 341 3.00 29.89 -42.00
CA LYS A 341 3.62 29.38 -43.24
C LYS A 341 4.87 30.20 -43.62
N ARG A 342 4.78 31.53 -43.54
CA ARG A 342 5.90 32.41 -43.84
C ARG A 342 7.08 32.20 -42.87
N ALA A 343 6.79 32.11 -41.57
CA ALA A 343 7.83 31.79 -40.57
C ALA A 343 8.53 30.44 -40.83
N ASN A 344 7.75 29.42 -41.25
CA ASN A 344 8.30 28.13 -41.61
C ASN A 344 9.15 28.20 -42.90
N ASP A 345 8.70 28.92 -43.91
CA ASP A 345 9.38 29.01 -45.20
C ASP A 345 10.67 29.88 -45.13
N GLU A 346 10.66 30.97 -44.34
CA GLU A 346 11.77 31.89 -44.20
C GLU A 346 12.80 31.48 -43.14
N GLU A 347 12.35 30.95 -41.99
CA GLU A 347 13.23 30.68 -40.82
C GLU A 347 13.25 29.19 -40.41
N GLY A 348 12.47 28.33 -41.09
CA GLY A 348 12.37 26.90 -40.82
C GLY A 348 11.32 26.56 -39.75
N HIS A 349 10.94 25.27 -39.68
CA HIS A 349 9.88 24.76 -38.78
C HIS A 349 10.06 25.11 -37.32
N VAL A 350 11.31 25.23 -36.84
CA VAL A 350 11.61 25.63 -35.46
C VAL A 350 11.09 27.04 -35.14
N ALA A 351 11.08 27.96 -36.13
CA ALA A 351 10.53 29.29 -35.92
C ALA A 351 9.00 29.29 -35.84
N GLY A 352 8.35 28.49 -36.68
CA GLY A 352 6.90 28.27 -36.59
C GLY A 352 6.48 27.63 -35.27
N ASP A 353 7.22 26.62 -34.82
CA ASP A 353 6.97 25.97 -33.53
C ASP A 353 7.11 26.97 -32.36
N ARG A 354 8.11 27.85 -32.39
CA ARG A 354 8.29 28.93 -31.40
C ARG A 354 7.12 29.93 -31.43
N LEU A 355 6.60 30.24 -32.59
CA LEU A 355 5.44 31.14 -32.75
C LEU A 355 4.19 30.51 -32.13
N LEU A 356 3.91 29.25 -32.44
CA LEU A 356 2.77 28.50 -31.89
C LEU A 356 2.88 28.35 -30.35
N HIS A 357 4.05 27.99 -29.85
CA HIS A 357 4.30 27.85 -28.42
C HIS A 357 4.08 29.18 -27.67
N ARG A 358 4.58 30.31 -28.25
CA ARG A 358 4.40 31.63 -27.67
C ARG A 358 2.93 32.07 -27.65
N THR A 359 2.21 31.84 -28.75
CA THR A 359 0.78 32.12 -28.85
C THR A 359 -0.02 31.36 -27.80
N ALA A 360 0.19 30.06 -27.72
CA ALA A 360 -0.46 29.21 -26.70
C ALA A 360 -0.20 29.74 -25.28
N ARG A 361 1.06 30.03 -24.96
CA ARG A 361 1.44 30.53 -23.63
C ARG A 361 0.72 31.84 -23.26
N VAL A 362 0.63 32.76 -24.17
CA VAL A 362 -0.07 34.05 -23.94
C VAL A 362 -1.56 33.82 -23.75
N MET A 363 -2.15 32.95 -24.58
CA MET A 363 -3.59 32.60 -24.43
C MET A 363 -3.86 31.91 -23.09
N GLN A 364 -3.04 30.92 -22.70
CA GLN A 364 -3.16 30.22 -21.44
C GLN A 364 -2.99 31.13 -20.22
N GLN A 365 -2.05 32.07 -20.27
CA GLN A 365 -1.84 33.04 -19.19
C GLN A 365 -3.04 33.98 -19.00
N PHE A 366 -3.73 34.36 -20.06
CA PHE A 366 -4.88 35.26 -19.99
C PHE A 366 -6.19 34.55 -19.67
N TRP A 367 -6.46 33.42 -20.37
CA TRP A 367 -7.74 32.72 -20.29
C TRP A 367 -7.80 31.65 -19.20
N GLY A 368 -6.65 31.04 -18.85
CA GLY A 368 -6.50 29.85 -18.04
C GLY A 368 -6.15 28.63 -18.90
N ASP A 369 -5.29 27.78 -18.39
CA ASP A 369 -4.76 26.61 -19.11
C ASP A 369 -5.86 25.62 -19.50
N GLU A 370 -6.87 25.46 -18.67
CA GLU A 370 -8.00 24.55 -18.85
C GLU A 370 -8.99 24.98 -19.95
N TYR A 371 -8.92 26.24 -20.39
CA TYR A 371 -9.88 26.80 -21.36
C TYR A 371 -9.28 26.95 -22.77
N VAL A 372 -7.99 26.71 -22.96
CA VAL A 372 -7.30 26.92 -24.24
C VAL A 372 -7.02 25.61 -24.92
N TYR A 373 -7.48 25.50 -26.17
CA TYR A 373 -7.37 24.30 -27.02
C TYR A 373 -6.64 24.66 -28.32
N ARG A 374 -5.76 23.77 -28.78
CA ARG A 374 -5.24 23.80 -30.16
C ARG A 374 -6.05 22.83 -31.03
N ALA A 375 -6.91 23.37 -31.86
CA ALA A 375 -7.87 22.58 -32.64
C ALA A 375 -7.28 22.08 -33.98
N GLY A 376 -6.25 22.78 -34.51
CA GLY A 376 -5.58 22.46 -35.77
C GLY A 376 -4.17 22.99 -35.81
N GLY A 377 -3.53 23.03 -36.96
CA GLY A 377 -2.13 23.45 -37.14
C GLY A 377 -1.82 24.82 -36.54
N ASP A 378 -2.53 25.86 -36.98
CA ASP A 378 -2.44 27.26 -36.55
C ASP A 378 -3.70 27.73 -35.78
N GLU A 379 -4.68 26.83 -35.55
CA GLU A 379 -5.97 27.16 -34.96
C GLU A 379 -6.00 26.89 -33.46
N PHE A 380 -6.43 27.88 -32.71
CA PHE A 380 -6.69 27.83 -31.26
C PHE A 380 -8.15 28.16 -30.97
N VAL A 381 -8.70 27.46 -29.95
CA VAL A 381 -10.04 27.72 -29.44
C VAL A 381 -9.97 27.99 -27.95
N VAL A 382 -10.74 29.00 -27.49
CA VAL A 382 -11.00 29.20 -26.08
C VAL A 382 -12.47 28.86 -25.82
N LEU A 383 -12.74 28.06 -24.80
CA LEU A 383 -14.08 27.64 -24.40
C LEU A 383 -14.29 27.97 -22.93
N LEU A 384 -15.20 28.90 -22.62
CA LEU A 384 -15.43 29.46 -21.29
C LEU A 384 -16.83 29.09 -20.79
N PRO A 385 -16.98 27.97 -20.01
CA PRO A 385 -18.28 27.56 -19.50
C PRO A 385 -18.79 28.53 -18.39
N GLY A 386 -20.10 28.67 -18.29
CA GLY A 386 -20.77 29.40 -17.22
C GLY A 386 -20.59 30.93 -17.22
N ILE A 387 -19.94 31.51 -18.24
CA ILE A 387 -19.70 32.94 -18.33
C ILE A 387 -20.94 33.66 -18.87
N SER A 388 -21.31 34.79 -18.28
CA SER A 388 -22.38 35.62 -18.83
C SER A 388 -21.92 36.35 -20.10
N GLU A 389 -22.88 36.67 -21.00
CA GLU A 389 -22.60 37.32 -22.27
C GLU A 389 -21.80 38.64 -22.12
N CYS A 390 -22.22 39.51 -21.20
CA CYS A 390 -21.57 40.82 -20.95
C CYS A 390 -20.13 40.60 -20.44
N ALA A 391 -19.90 39.69 -19.51
CA ALA A 391 -18.57 39.38 -18.98
C ALA A 391 -17.65 38.78 -20.05
N PHE A 392 -18.21 37.92 -20.90
CA PHE A 392 -17.49 37.29 -22.02
C PHE A 392 -16.97 38.31 -23.01
N TYR A 393 -17.85 39.17 -23.55
CA TYR A 393 -17.43 40.16 -24.55
C TYR A 393 -16.52 41.25 -24.00
N ARG A 394 -16.66 41.61 -22.72
CA ARG A 394 -15.69 42.50 -22.05
C ARG A 394 -14.32 41.85 -21.96
N LYS A 395 -14.24 40.64 -21.46
CA LYS A 395 -12.96 39.90 -21.34
C LYS A 395 -12.34 39.63 -22.71
N PHE A 396 -13.16 39.32 -23.72
CA PHE A 396 -12.68 39.16 -25.09
C PHE A 396 -12.10 40.49 -25.64
N GLN A 397 -12.72 41.63 -25.39
CA GLN A 397 -12.20 42.91 -25.87
C GLN A 397 -10.85 43.25 -25.21
N GLU A 398 -10.73 43.05 -23.91
CA GLU A 398 -9.46 43.21 -23.19
C GLU A 398 -8.35 42.32 -23.79
N PHE A 399 -8.67 41.08 -24.09
CA PHE A 399 -7.74 40.15 -24.73
C PHE A 399 -7.36 40.57 -26.15
N TYR A 400 -8.35 40.98 -26.95
CA TYR A 400 -8.18 41.41 -28.34
C TYR A 400 -7.28 42.66 -28.41
N ASP A 401 -7.50 43.64 -27.54
CA ASP A 401 -6.69 44.86 -27.46
C ASP A 401 -5.26 44.57 -27.00
N MET A 402 -5.10 43.68 -26.01
CA MET A 402 -3.78 43.22 -25.56
C MET A 402 -3.00 42.53 -26.68
N MET A 403 -3.66 41.68 -27.46
CA MET A 403 -3.02 40.94 -28.56
C MET A 403 -2.65 41.84 -29.73
N ASN A 404 -3.52 42.83 -30.07
CA ASN A 404 -3.24 43.80 -31.14
C ASN A 404 -2.15 44.81 -30.78
N ALA A 405 -1.87 45.02 -29.50
CA ALA A 405 -0.74 45.85 -29.05
C ALA A 405 0.62 45.13 -29.13
N ARG A 406 0.64 43.90 -29.58
CA ARG A 406 1.88 43.07 -29.70
C ARG A 406 2.41 43.11 -31.13
N ASP A 407 3.72 43.35 -31.25
CA ASP A 407 4.42 43.32 -32.55
C ASP A 407 5.06 41.95 -32.83
N ASP A 408 5.14 41.07 -31.82
CA ASP A 408 5.89 39.80 -31.89
C ASP A 408 5.03 38.60 -32.35
N MET A 409 3.71 38.81 -32.51
CA MET A 409 2.79 37.82 -33.05
C MET A 409 1.51 38.47 -33.57
N SER A 410 0.87 37.83 -34.53
CA SER A 410 -0.41 38.24 -35.07
C SER A 410 -1.36 37.09 -35.14
N VAL A 411 -2.59 37.25 -34.64
CA VAL A 411 -3.62 36.21 -34.60
C VAL A 411 -4.95 36.84 -34.99
N ALA A 412 -5.66 36.21 -35.91
CA ALA A 412 -7.04 36.63 -36.24
C ALA A 412 -8.00 35.98 -35.28
N TYR A 413 -9.01 36.71 -34.82
CA TYR A 413 -9.96 36.24 -33.81
C TYR A 413 -11.42 36.39 -34.24
N GLY A 414 -12.24 35.42 -33.77
CA GLY A 414 -13.70 35.53 -33.78
C GLY A 414 -14.27 35.08 -32.46
N ALA A 415 -15.25 35.81 -31.94
CA ALA A 415 -15.86 35.46 -30.64
C ALA A 415 -17.38 35.39 -30.75
N GLN A 416 -17.96 34.41 -30.08
CA GLN A 416 -19.40 34.22 -29.99
C GLN A 416 -19.77 33.62 -28.63
N TRP A 417 -20.86 34.16 -28.06
CA TRP A 417 -21.46 33.62 -26.85
C TRP A 417 -22.66 32.74 -27.20
N ALA A 418 -22.85 31.65 -26.48
CA ALA A 418 -23.98 30.74 -26.54
C ALA A 418 -24.75 30.82 -25.23
N GLU A 419 -26.07 30.97 -25.30
CA GLU A 419 -26.95 31.06 -24.13
C GLU A 419 -27.16 29.68 -23.48
N THR A 420 -27.18 28.62 -24.28
CA THR A 420 -27.45 27.23 -23.86
C THR A 420 -26.50 26.27 -24.57
N GLY A 421 -26.34 25.06 -24.01
CA GLY A 421 -25.57 24.00 -24.64
C GLY A 421 -26.04 23.66 -26.04
N SER A 422 -27.34 23.63 -26.26
CA SER A 422 -27.94 23.33 -27.57
C SER A 422 -27.59 24.35 -28.67
N THR A 423 -27.14 25.54 -28.32
CA THR A 423 -26.71 26.60 -29.26
C THR A 423 -25.18 26.64 -29.46
N LEU A 424 -24.43 25.81 -28.74
CA LEU A 424 -22.96 25.86 -28.66
C LEU A 424 -22.29 25.56 -30.00
N SER A 425 -22.70 24.49 -30.69
CA SER A 425 -22.20 24.14 -32.04
C SER A 425 -22.49 25.25 -33.08
N SER A 426 -23.64 25.96 -32.97
CA SER A 426 -23.93 27.10 -33.82
C SER A 426 -23.03 28.28 -33.49
N ALA A 427 -22.79 28.56 -32.22
CA ALA A 427 -21.90 29.63 -31.75
C ALA A 427 -20.45 29.38 -32.19
N PHE A 428 -19.99 28.14 -32.16
CA PHE A 428 -18.66 27.74 -32.66
C PHE A 428 -18.52 28.12 -34.15
N ASN A 429 -19.46 27.70 -34.99
CA ASN A 429 -19.46 28.05 -36.41
C ASN A 429 -19.53 29.56 -36.67
N GLN A 430 -20.21 30.32 -35.81
CA GLN A 430 -20.27 31.80 -35.91
C GLN A 430 -18.93 32.43 -35.51
N ALA A 431 -18.29 31.94 -34.47
CA ALA A 431 -16.96 32.40 -34.04
C ALA A 431 -15.92 32.16 -35.16
N ASP A 432 -15.89 30.97 -35.76
CA ASP A 432 -15.04 30.65 -36.90
C ASP A 432 -15.25 31.62 -38.07
N ARG A 433 -16.52 31.87 -38.48
CA ARG A 433 -16.82 32.84 -39.53
C ARG A 433 -16.36 34.26 -39.22
N LYS A 434 -16.43 34.69 -37.96
CA LYS A 434 -15.94 36.00 -37.53
C LYS A 434 -14.43 36.05 -37.59
N MET A 435 -13.73 35.00 -37.13
CA MET A 435 -12.28 34.86 -37.25
C MET A 435 -11.81 34.97 -38.72
N TYR A 436 -12.48 34.23 -39.60
CA TYR A 436 -12.14 34.31 -41.04
C TYR A 436 -12.32 35.71 -41.64
N LYS A 437 -13.35 36.48 -41.20
CA LYS A 437 -13.51 37.92 -41.60
C LYS A 437 -12.38 38.79 -41.06
N ASP A 438 -11.93 38.54 -39.83
CA ASP A 438 -10.84 39.26 -39.22
C ASP A 438 -9.50 38.94 -39.92
N LYS A 439 -9.25 37.65 -40.24
CA LYS A 439 -8.11 37.20 -41.03
C LYS A 439 -7.99 37.91 -42.38
N ARG A 440 -9.10 38.09 -43.06
CA ARG A 440 -9.14 38.85 -44.35
C ARG A 440 -8.74 40.29 -44.20
N LYS A 441 -9.08 40.97 -43.12
CA LYS A 441 -8.65 42.38 -42.87
C LYS A 441 -7.11 42.46 -42.74
N HIS A 442 -6.51 41.52 -42.04
CA HIS A 442 -5.05 41.45 -41.89
C HIS A 442 -4.34 41.23 -43.22
N TYR A 443 -4.87 40.39 -44.11
CA TYR A 443 -4.29 40.16 -45.44
C TYR A 443 -4.41 41.41 -46.35
N HIS A 444 -5.52 42.12 -46.29
CA HIS A 444 -5.70 43.36 -47.07
C HIS A 444 -4.75 44.50 -46.64
N CYS A 445 -4.35 44.57 -45.39
CA CYS A 445 -3.40 45.56 -44.93
C CYS A 445 -1.95 45.24 -45.39
N PHE A 446 -1.62 43.97 -45.67
CA PHE A 446 -0.25 43.59 -46.00
C PHE A 446 0.04 43.42 -47.52
N THR A 447 -0.94 43.09 -48.34
CA THR A 447 -0.68 42.69 -49.76
C THR A 447 -1.18 43.68 -50.80
N GLY A 448 -1.99 44.68 -50.45
CA GLY A 448 -2.45 45.68 -51.45
C GLY A 448 -3.12 45.14 -52.73
N GLU A 449 -3.09 43.84 -53.01
CA GLU A 449 -3.67 43.17 -54.19
C GLU A 449 -4.25 41.79 -53.82
N LEU A 450 -5.48 41.54 -54.29
CA LEU A 450 -6.16 40.25 -54.26
C LEU A 450 -5.62 39.37 -55.39
N HIS A 451 -4.80 38.35 -55.08
CA HIS A 451 -4.61 37.25 -56.01
C HIS A 451 -5.68 36.16 -55.71
N PRO A 452 -6.56 35.82 -56.70
CA PRO A 452 -7.66 34.85 -56.50
C PRO A 452 -7.21 33.39 -56.40
N GLU A 453 -5.92 33.06 -56.56
CA GLU A 453 -5.47 31.69 -56.75
C GLU A 453 -5.08 30.91 -55.47
N ASN A 454 -5.23 31.49 -54.29
CA ASN A 454 -4.93 30.82 -53.02
C ASN A 454 -6.18 30.46 -52.19
N MET A 455 -7.31 30.21 -52.88
CA MET A 455 -8.56 29.72 -52.28
C MET A 455 -8.81 28.28 -52.70
N GLN A 456 -8.06 27.33 -52.10
CA GLN A 456 -8.50 25.91 -52.00
C GLN A 456 -8.12 25.37 -50.64
#